data_c97111d3553b9f1fdf78d8551adedf5a
#
_entry.id   c97111d3553b9f1fdf78d8551adedf5a
#
_cell.length_a   1.000
_cell.length_b   1.000
_cell.length_c   1.000
_cell.angle_alpha   90.00
_cell.angle_beta   90.00
_cell.angle_gamma   90.00
#
_symmetry.space_group_name_H-M   'P 1'
#
loop_
_entity.id
_entity.type
_entity.pdbx_description
1 polymer ?
#
loop_
_entity_poly.entity_id
_entity_poly.type
_entity_poly.pdbx_seq_one_letter_code
_entity_poly.pdbx_strand_id
1 'polypeptide(L)'
;MRVLDSAPVTLGRGAQNDLSLDSDDFASARHAKIEPRRDGVWLEDVGSTNGTYVNGARIGKPRRLAPGDVIRVGSTDLRYER
;
A
#
# COMPACT_ATOMS: atom_id res chain seq x y z
N MET A 1 -1.77 -8.14 -6.72
CA MET A 1 -1.06 -6.95 -7.25
C MET A 1 0.41 -7.28 -7.44
N ARG A 2 0.94 -6.91 -8.57
CA ARG A 2 2.36 -7.08 -8.85
C ARG A 2 3.03 -5.73 -8.87
N VAL A 3 4.14 -5.59 -8.13
CA VAL A 3 4.90 -4.34 -8.06
C VAL A 3 6.11 -4.45 -8.97
N LEU A 4 6.29 -3.48 -9.88
CA LEU A 4 7.47 -3.38 -10.72
C LEU A 4 8.57 -2.68 -9.93
N ASP A 5 9.80 -3.16 -10.07
CA ASP A 5 10.91 -2.80 -9.19
C ASP A 5 11.48 -1.40 -9.41
N SER A 6 11.00 -0.65 -10.40
CA SER A 6 11.68 0.56 -10.84
C SER A 6 11.07 1.85 -10.33
N ALA A 7 9.85 1.85 -9.80
CA ALA A 7 9.19 3.08 -9.40
C ALA A 7 8.26 2.88 -8.21
N PRO A 8 8.10 3.90 -7.36
CA PRO A 8 7.09 3.86 -6.30
C PRO A 8 5.69 3.74 -6.87
N VAL A 9 4.80 3.07 -6.11
CA VAL A 9 3.38 2.94 -6.46
C VAL A 9 2.57 3.58 -5.34
N THR A 10 1.73 4.55 -5.68
CA THR A 10 0.85 5.21 -4.71
C THR A 10 -0.51 4.53 -4.72
N LEU A 11 -1.09 4.41 -3.52
CA LEU A 11 -2.37 3.75 -3.28
C LEU A 11 -3.30 4.74 -2.58
N GLY A 12 -4.52 4.83 -3.05
CA GLY A 12 -5.50 5.68 -2.40
C GLY A 12 -6.77 5.83 -3.23
N ARG A 13 -7.76 6.50 -2.64
CA ARG A 13 -9.06 6.70 -3.31
C ARG A 13 -8.99 7.74 -4.43
N GLY A 14 -8.07 8.69 -4.34
CA GLY A 14 -7.95 9.75 -5.33
C GLY A 14 -7.47 9.23 -6.68
N ALA A 15 -7.97 9.83 -7.76
CA ALA A 15 -7.65 9.39 -9.12
C ALA A 15 -6.18 9.62 -9.50
N GLN A 16 -5.47 10.46 -8.76
CA GLN A 16 -4.06 10.75 -9.01
C GLN A 16 -3.12 9.61 -8.55
N ASN A 17 -3.63 8.64 -7.78
CA ASN A 17 -2.81 7.52 -7.34
C ASN A 17 -2.54 6.55 -8.48
N ASP A 18 -1.38 5.89 -8.43
CA ASP A 18 -1.04 4.85 -9.42
C ASP A 18 -2.02 3.69 -9.36
N LEU A 19 -2.43 3.30 -8.15
CA LEU A 19 -3.51 2.35 -7.94
C LEU A 19 -4.64 3.11 -7.25
N SER A 20 -5.66 3.45 -8.02
CA SER A 20 -6.81 4.20 -7.50
C SER A 20 -7.88 3.25 -6.99
N LEU A 21 -8.25 3.41 -5.72
CA LEU A 21 -9.31 2.65 -5.05
C LEU A 21 -10.54 3.53 -4.95
N ASP A 22 -11.04 4.01 -6.08
CA ASP A 22 -12.05 5.06 -6.15
C ASP A 22 -13.42 4.62 -5.60
N SER A 23 -13.67 3.32 -5.52
CA SER A 23 -14.92 2.78 -4.93
C SER A 23 -14.77 2.40 -3.46
N ASP A 24 -13.60 2.59 -2.87
CA ASP A 24 -13.36 2.22 -1.46
C ASP A 24 -13.53 3.42 -0.55
N ASP A 25 -14.69 3.53 0.09
CA ASP A 25 -15.03 4.67 0.96
C ASP A 25 -14.16 4.72 2.22
N PHE A 26 -13.48 3.65 2.58
CA PHE A 26 -12.60 3.60 3.74
C PHE A 26 -11.15 3.90 3.41
N ALA A 27 -10.82 4.03 2.14
CA ALA A 27 -9.49 4.45 1.72
C ALA A 27 -9.41 5.99 1.72
N SER A 28 -8.29 6.51 2.23
CA SER A 28 -8.01 7.95 2.14
C SER A 28 -7.60 8.33 0.72
N ALA A 29 -7.77 9.59 0.37
CA ALA A 29 -7.42 10.08 -0.97
C ALA A 29 -5.96 9.75 -1.32
N ARG A 30 -5.05 9.92 -0.34
CA ARG A 30 -3.67 9.44 -0.40
C ARG A 30 -3.48 8.55 0.81
N HIS A 31 -3.36 7.25 0.60
CA HIS A 31 -3.42 6.31 1.70
C HIS A 31 -2.07 5.67 2.02
N ALA A 32 -1.41 5.10 1.03
CA ALA A 32 -0.17 4.38 1.22
C ALA A 32 0.72 4.47 -0.02
N LYS A 33 1.97 4.10 0.16
CA LYS A 33 2.95 4.10 -0.91
C LYS A 33 3.79 2.83 -0.81
N ILE A 34 4.02 2.18 -1.94
CA ILE A 34 4.95 1.07 -2.06
C ILE A 34 6.19 1.60 -2.74
N GLU A 35 7.35 1.43 -2.09
CA GLU A 35 8.58 2.04 -2.56
C GLU A 35 9.69 1.01 -2.68
N PRO A 36 10.26 0.82 -3.88
CA PRO A 36 11.48 0.02 -4.03
C PRO A 36 12.65 0.73 -3.37
N ARG A 37 13.41 -0.01 -2.57
CA ARG A 37 14.64 0.47 -1.94
C ARG A 37 15.75 -0.52 -2.22
N ARG A 38 16.98 -0.16 -1.86
CA ARG A 38 18.13 -1.01 -2.10
C ARG A 38 17.98 -2.41 -1.49
N ASP A 39 17.36 -2.51 -0.34
CA ASP A 39 17.24 -3.76 0.43
C ASP A 39 15.87 -4.43 0.27
N GLY A 40 15.04 -3.98 -0.65
CA GLY A 40 13.75 -4.59 -0.90
C GLY A 40 12.67 -3.61 -1.23
N VAL A 41 11.42 -4.05 -1.11
CA VAL A 41 10.24 -3.24 -1.38
C VAL A 41 9.55 -2.94 -0.05
N TRP A 42 9.24 -1.67 0.18
CA TRP A 42 8.71 -1.19 1.45
C TRP A 42 7.34 -0.57 1.27
N LEU A 43 6.49 -0.76 2.26
CA LEU A 43 5.16 -0.15 2.33
C LEU A 43 5.15 0.92 3.41
N GLU A 44 4.60 2.08 3.08
CA GLU A 44 4.50 3.20 4.02
C GLU A 44 3.09 3.76 4.00
N ASP A 45 2.53 4.00 5.20
CA ASP A 45 1.29 4.76 5.36
C ASP A 45 1.62 6.24 5.22
N VAL A 46 0.89 6.96 4.37
CA VAL A 46 1.17 8.39 4.11
C VAL A 46 0.12 9.29 4.76
N GLY A 47 -0.34 8.89 5.94
CA GLY A 47 -1.27 9.71 6.72
C GLY A 47 -2.73 9.31 6.54
N SER A 48 -3.00 8.03 6.37
CA SER A 48 -4.36 7.54 6.20
C SER A 48 -5.19 7.70 7.49
N THR A 49 -6.50 7.86 7.32
CA THR A 49 -7.43 7.94 8.44
C THR A 49 -7.61 6.59 9.13
N ASN A 50 -7.73 5.52 8.34
CA ASN A 50 -8.08 4.20 8.87
C ASN A 50 -6.89 3.26 9.05
N GLY A 51 -5.68 3.68 8.65
CA GLY A 51 -4.48 2.87 8.78
C GLY A 51 -4.22 1.97 7.59
N THR A 52 -3.00 1.48 7.54
CA THR A 52 -2.53 0.52 6.54
C THR A 52 -2.08 -0.74 7.29
N TYR A 53 -2.44 -1.90 6.79
CA TYR A 53 -2.22 -3.17 7.48
C TYR A 53 -1.43 -4.13 6.59
N VAL A 54 -0.57 -4.94 7.23
CA VAL A 54 0.12 -6.04 6.56
C VAL A 54 -0.16 -7.30 7.35
N ASN A 55 -0.77 -8.28 6.70
CA ASN A 55 -1.15 -9.56 7.33
C ASN A 55 -1.97 -9.34 8.62
N GLY A 56 -2.85 -8.35 8.60
CA GLY A 56 -3.73 -8.02 9.71
C GLY A 56 -3.13 -7.11 10.78
N ALA A 57 -1.86 -6.75 10.68
CA ALA A 57 -1.21 -5.88 11.65
C ALA A 57 -1.05 -4.46 11.10
N ARG A 58 -1.51 -3.47 11.86
CA ARG A 58 -1.36 -2.07 11.47
C ARG A 58 0.11 -1.67 11.50
N ILE A 59 0.57 -1.02 10.43
CA ILE A 59 1.94 -0.51 10.39
C ILE A 59 1.98 0.93 10.91
N GLY A 60 2.92 1.21 11.82
CA GLY A 60 3.15 2.57 12.35
C GLY A 60 4.35 3.24 11.71
N LYS A 61 5.13 2.51 10.94
CA LYS A 61 6.33 2.98 10.25
C LYS A 61 6.51 2.15 8.99
N PRO A 62 7.39 2.56 8.05
CA PRO A 62 7.61 1.76 6.83
C PRO A 62 7.96 0.33 7.17
N ARG A 63 7.36 -0.59 6.42
CA ARG A 63 7.55 -2.02 6.59
C ARG A 63 8.01 -2.66 5.30
N ARG A 64 9.05 -3.49 5.39
CA ARG A 64 9.52 -4.26 4.25
C ARG A 64 8.52 -5.37 3.94
N LEU A 65 8.19 -5.50 2.65
CA LEU A 65 7.26 -6.52 2.17
C LEU A 65 7.99 -7.79 1.76
N ALA A 66 7.32 -8.91 2.00
CA ALA A 66 7.76 -10.21 1.50
C ALA A 66 6.70 -10.75 0.55
N PRO A 67 7.09 -11.55 -0.48
CA PRO A 67 6.10 -12.15 -1.37
C PRO A 67 5.04 -12.92 -0.58
N GLY A 68 3.78 -12.72 -0.94
CA GLY A 68 2.65 -13.32 -0.25
C GLY A 68 2.04 -12.46 0.85
N ASP A 69 2.67 -11.35 1.23
CA ASP A 69 2.08 -10.43 2.20
C ASP A 69 0.77 -9.87 1.70
N VAL A 70 -0.23 -9.81 2.58
CA VAL A 70 -1.52 -9.22 2.29
C VAL A 70 -1.56 -7.81 2.87
N ILE A 71 -1.73 -6.83 1.98
CA ILE A 71 -1.81 -5.42 2.33
C ILE A 71 -3.29 -5.02 2.36
N ARG A 72 -3.71 -4.37 3.45
CA ARG A 72 -5.06 -3.83 3.52
C ARG A 72 -5.02 -2.31 3.55
N VAL A 73 -5.71 -1.71 2.58
CA VAL A 73 -5.88 -0.28 2.43
C VAL A 73 -7.38 -0.01 2.35
N GLY A 74 -7.92 0.72 3.32
CA GLY A 74 -9.36 0.86 3.41
C GLY A 74 -10.02 -0.47 3.67
N SER A 75 -10.94 -0.89 2.81
CA SER A 75 -11.56 -2.21 2.85
C SER A 75 -11.01 -3.15 1.76
N THR A 76 -9.95 -2.75 1.08
CA THR A 76 -9.38 -3.47 -0.05
C THR A 76 -8.14 -4.25 0.39
N ASP A 77 -8.12 -5.53 0.08
CA ASP A 77 -6.96 -6.39 0.30
C ASP A 77 -6.19 -6.57 -0.99
N LEU A 78 -4.87 -6.38 -0.91
CA LEU A 78 -3.95 -6.54 -2.03
C LEU A 78 -2.86 -7.50 -1.63
N ARG A 79 -2.52 -8.42 -2.51
CA ARG A 79 -1.44 -9.36 -2.23
C ARG A 79 -0.17 -8.90 -2.95
N TYR A 80 0.92 -8.80 -2.19
CA TYR A 80 2.22 -8.49 -2.78
C TYR A 80 2.84 -9.74 -3.39
N GLU A 81 3.22 -9.65 -4.66
CA GLU A 81 3.89 -10.73 -5.38
C GLU A 81 5.06 -10.16 -6.19
N ARG A 82 6.07 -10.97 -6.38
CA ARG A 82 7.21 -10.61 -7.23
C ARG A 82 7.28 -11.47 -8.44
#